data_778d03ed5ecc53edb79cbdad53ef5114
#
_entry.id   778d03ed5ecc53edb79cbdad53ef5114
#
_cell.length_a   1.000
_cell.length_b   1.000
_cell.length_c   1.000
_cell.angle_alpha   90.00
_cell.angle_beta   90.00
_cell.angle_gamma   90.00
#
_symmetry.space_group_name_H-M   'P 1'
#
loop_
_entity.id
_entity.type
_entity.pdbx_description
1 polymer ?
#
loop_
_entity_poly.entity_id
_entity_poly.type
_entity_poly.pdbx_seq_one_letter_code
_entity_poly.pdbx_strand_id
1 'polypeptide(L)'
;GEVIEGDAFEVLRRMRDRRAEFDLIILDPPKYSASAKHIERATRKYTDINLVGIKLLAPGGKLMTFSCSQTMDTDLFQKVVAGAALDAKRDLRIIRRLGQPVDHPVHLHFPESEYLKGLLLQAD
;
A
#
# COMPACT_ATOMS: atom_id res chain seq x y z
N GLY A 1 -4.75 18.86 -5.53
CA GLY A 1 -4.82 17.49 -5.96
C GLY A 1 -6.23 16.96 -6.06
N GLU A 2 -6.38 15.97 -6.86
CA GLU A 2 -7.64 15.27 -7.04
C GLU A 2 -7.78 14.16 -6.02
N VAL A 3 -8.96 14.07 -5.38
CA VAL A 3 -9.31 12.92 -4.55
C VAL A 3 -10.32 12.09 -5.33
N ILE A 4 -9.98 10.83 -5.56
CA ILE A 4 -10.84 9.92 -6.30
C ILE A 4 -11.33 8.84 -5.36
N GLU A 5 -12.64 8.70 -5.24
CA GLU A 5 -13.28 7.68 -4.41
C GLU A 5 -13.85 6.56 -5.27
N GLY A 6 -13.98 5.37 -4.69
CA GLY A 6 -14.56 4.23 -5.35
C GLY A 6 -13.79 2.94 -5.03
N ASP A 7 -14.12 1.87 -5.75
CA ASP A 7 -13.35 0.64 -5.67
C ASP A 7 -11.94 0.91 -6.17
N ALA A 8 -10.95 0.74 -5.30
CA ALA A 8 -9.57 1.12 -5.59
C ALA A 8 -9.04 0.40 -6.83
N PHE A 9 -9.31 -0.89 -6.98
CA PHE A 9 -8.85 -1.65 -8.15
C PHE A 9 -9.45 -1.11 -9.44
N GLU A 10 -10.74 -0.84 -9.45
CA GLU A 10 -11.44 -0.36 -10.62
C GLU A 10 -10.98 1.05 -11.00
N VAL A 11 -10.88 1.94 -10.03
CA VAL A 11 -10.44 3.32 -10.25
C VAL A 11 -9.01 3.34 -10.79
N LEU A 12 -8.10 2.58 -10.15
CA LEU A 12 -6.71 2.54 -10.56
C LEU A 12 -6.55 1.94 -11.97
N ARG A 13 -7.32 0.90 -12.30
CA ARG A 13 -7.28 0.32 -13.63
C ARG A 13 -7.71 1.32 -14.69
N ARG A 14 -8.77 2.09 -14.43
CA ARG A 14 -9.21 3.14 -15.36
C ARG A 14 -8.15 4.22 -15.55
N MET A 15 -7.48 4.63 -14.48
CA MET A 15 -6.39 5.61 -14.55
C MET A 15 -5.21 5.05 -15.35
N ARG A 16 -4.86 3.78 -15.13
CA ARG A 16 -3.81 3.10 -15.90
C ARG A 16 -4.15 3.08 -17.40
N ASP A 17 -5.38 2.77 -17.74
CA ASP A 17 -5.82 2.68 -19.13
C ASP A 17 -5.79 4.04 -19.81
N ARG A 18 -5.96 5.12 -19.06
CA ARG A 18 -5.83 6.50 -19.53
C ARG A 18 -4.39 6.99 -19.55
N ARG A 19 -3.44 6.19 -19.09
CA ARG A 19 -2.03 6.57 -18.92
C ARG A 19 -1.85 7.82 -18.05
N ALA A 20 -2.70 7.95 -17.03
CA ALA A 20 -2.60 9.04 -16.08
C ALA A 20 -1.33 8.92 -15.25
N GLU A 21 -0.76 10.04 -14.82
CA GLU A 21 0.38 10.10 -13.91
C GLU A 21 0.05 11.00 -12.75
N PHE A 22 0.55 10.65 -11.57
CA PHE A 22 0.26 11.39 -10.33
C PHE A 22 1.53 11.64 -9.55
N ASP A 23 1.60 12.81 -8.93
CA ASP A 23 2.72 13.19 -8.05
C ASP A 23 2.59 12.58 -6.66
N LEU A 24 1.37 12.29 -6.23
CA LEU A 24 1.10 11.66 -4.95
C LEU A 24 -0.08 10.70 -5.07
N ILE A 25 0.13 9.49 -4.62
CA ILE A 25 -0.92 8.47 -4.54
C ILE A 25 -0.97 7.97 -3.10
N ILE A 26 -2.19 7.87 -2.57
CA ILE A 26 -2.42 7.30 -1.24
C ILE A 26 -3.28 6.04 -1.42
N LEU A 27 -2.74 4.90 -1.01
CA LEU A 27 -3.43 3.62 -1.04
C LEU A 27 -3.74 3.19 0.39
N ASP A 28 -5.01 3.26 0.75
CA ASP A 28 -5.51 2.83 2.05
C ASP A 28 -6.63 1.81 1.81
N PRO A 29 -6.28 0.61 1.34
CA PRO A 29 -7.28 -0.39 0.98
C PRO A 29 -7.96 -0.99 2.20
N PRO A 30 -9.14 -1.59 2.03
CA PRO A 30 -9.78 -2.31 3.10
C PRO A 30 -8.94 -3.52 3.52
N LYS A 31 -9.28 -4.08 4.67
CA LYS A 31 -8.64 -5.30 5.16
C LYS A 31 -8.99 -6.47 4.26
N TYR A 32 -7.97 -7.04 3.59
CA TYR A 32 -8.19 -8.13 2.64
C TYR A 32 -8.19 -9.52 3.28
N SER A 33 -7.64 -9.67 4.49
CA SER A 33 -7.61 -10.95 5.16
C SER A 33 -7.88 -10.80 6.64
N ALA A 34 -8.73 -11.68 7.17
CA ALA A 34 -9.02 -11.77 8.59
C ALA A 34 -8.32 -12.97 9.24
N SER A 35 -7.74 -13.87 8.48
CA SER A 35 -7.14 -15.10 9.01
C SER A 35 -5.90 -15.51 8.22
N ALA A 36 -5.07 -16.32 8.86
CA ALA A 36 -3.85 -16.86 8.25
C ALA A 36 -4.15 -17.74 7.03
N LYS A 37 -5.32 -18.35 6.96
CA LYS A 37 -5.71 -19.19 5.81
C LYS A 37 -5.76 -18.43 4.50
N HIS A 38 -6.00 -17.12 4.56
CA HIS A 38 -6.19 -16.30 3.37
C HIS A 38 -5.03 -15.35 3.12
N ILE A 39 -3.89 -15.57 3.79
CA ILE A 39 -2.75 -14.66 3.69
C ILE A 39 -2.19 -14.58 2.26
N GLU A 40 -2.18 -15.70 1.56
CA GLU A 40 -1.69 -15.71 0.17
C GLU A 40 -2.58 -14.87 -0.74
N ARG A 41 -3.90 -14.97 -0.56
CA ARG A 41 -4.86 -14.18 -1.32
C ARG A 41 -4.73 -12.69 -1.01
N ALA A 42 -4.58 -12.36 0.27
CA ALA A 42 -4.38 -10.99 0.71
C ALA A 42 -3.08 -10.44 0.13
N THR A 43 -2.01 -11.21 0.18
CA THR A 43 -0.70 -10.85 -0.39
C THR A 43 -0.83 -10.50 -1.86
N ARG A 44 -1.54 -11.30 -2.64
CA ARG A 44 -1.76 -11.02 -4.06
C ARG A 44 -2.53 -9.74 -4.29
N LYS A 45 -3.59 -9.51 -3.50
CA LYS A 45 -4.39 -8.28 -3.63
C LYS A 45 -3.58 -7.04 -3.30
N TYR A 46 -2.78 -7.09 -2.23
CA TYR A 46 -1.90 -5.96 -1.89
C TYR A 46 -0.83 -5.75 -2.95
N THR A 47 -0.28 -6.82 -3.50
CA THR A 47 0.68 -6.74 -4.60
C THR A 47 0.05 -6.06 -5.81
N ASP A 48 -1.13 -6.50 -6.20
CA ASP A 48 -1.82 -6.00 -7.39
C ASP A 48 -2.17 -4.52 -7.27
N ILE A 49 -2.72 -4.11 -6.14
CA ILE A 49 -3.09 -2.70 -5.95
C ILE A 49 -1.87 -1.79 -5.92
N ASN A 50 -0.80 -2.24 -5.25
CA ASN A 50 0.44 -1.48 -5.20
C ASN A 50 1.12 -1.43 -6.57
N LEU A 51 1.10 -2.53 -7.32
CA LEU A 51 1.64 -2.57 -8.68
C LEU A 51 0.99 -1.50 -9.56
N VAL A 52 -0.33 -1.44 -9.56
CA VAL A 52 -1.05 -0.46 -10.38
C VAL A 52 -0.76 0.96 -9.89
N GLY A 53 -0.77 1.18 -8.56
CA GLY A 53 -0.45 2.49 -7.99
C GLY A 53 0.95 2.95 -8.36
N ILE A 54 1.94 2.06 -8.27
CA ILE A 54 3.32 2.39 -8.61
C ILE A 54 3.46 2.76 -10.08
N LYS A 55 2.76 2.06 -10.97
CA LYS A 55 2.78 2.38 -12.41
C LYS A 55 2.20 3.75 -12.72
N LEU A 56 1.35 4.27 -11.86
CA LEU A 56 0.71 5.58 -12.04
C LEU A 56 1.52 6.74 -11.48
N LEU A 57 2.63 6.46 -10.78
CA LEU A 57 3.47 7.53 -10.25
C LEU A 57 4.24 8.23 -11.35
N ALA A 58 4.18 9.56 -11.34
CA ALA A 58 5.08 10.38 -12.15
C ALA A 58 6.52 10.17 -11.68
N PRO A 59 7.53 10.45 -12.52
CA PRO A 59 8.91 10.45 -12.06
C PRO A 59 9.08 11.37 -10.84
N GLY A 60 9.68 10.86 -9.77
CA GLY A 60 9.79 11.59 -8.50
C GLY A 60 8.53 11.60 -7.66
N GLY A 61 7.47 10.99 -8.13
CA GLY A 61 6.19 10.92 -7.40
C GLY A 61 6.28 10.09 -6.13
N LYS A 62 5.35 10.32 -5.21
CA LYS A 62 5.33 9.65 -3.90
C LYS A 62 4.11 8.77 -3.75
N LEU A 63 4.31 7.63 -3.10
CA LEU A 63 3.27 6.68 -2.76
C LEU A 63 3.21 6.51 -1.25
N MET A 64 2.05 6.76 -0.66
CA MET A 64 1.76 6.36 0.70
C MET A 64 0.87 5.12 0.63
N THR A 65 1.35 4.00 1.13
CA THR A 65 0.62 2.75 1.05
C THR A 65 0.51 2.10 2.41
N PHE A 66 -0.66 1.57 2.71
CA PHE A 66 -1.02 1.07 4.03
C PHE A 66 -1.58 -0.34 3.98
N SER A 67 -1.42 -1.06 5.08
CA SER A 67 -2.12 -2.30 5.37
C SER A 67 -2.62 -2.27 6.81
N CYS A 68 -3.86 -2.62 7.05
CA CYS A 68 -4.42 -2.79 8.39
C CYS A 68 -4.68 -4.26 8.71
N SER A 69 -4.11 -5.19 7.97
CA SER A 69 -4.27 -6.63 8.23
C SER A 69 -3.38 -7.09 9.38
N GLN A 70 -3.96 -7.75 10.38
CA GLN A 70 -3.20 -8.29 11.49
C GLN A 70 -2.33 -9.48 11.09
N THR A 71 -2.69 -10.18 10.03
CA THR A 71 -1.94 -11.34 9.54
C THR A 71 -0.75 -10.97 8.67
N MET A 72 -0.65 -9.70 8.26
CA MET A 72 0.44 -9.21 7.45
C MET A 72 1.32 -8.30 8.31
N ASP A 73 2.48 -8.79 8.72
CA ASP A 73 3.40 -7.98 9.52
C ASP A 73 4.14 -6.96 8.64
N THR A 74 4.90 -6.09 9.30
CA THR A 74 5.63 -5.01 8.62
C THR A 74 6.62 -5.54 7.59
N ASP A 75 7.33 -6.62 7.93
CA ASP A 75 8.32 -7.22 7.03
C ASP A 75 7.65 -7.80 5.79
N LEU A 76 6.57 -8.54 5.96
CA LEU A 76 5.82 -9.10 4.84
C LEU A 76 5.24 -8.00 3.96
N PHE A 77 4.67 -6.95 4.57
CA PHE A 77 4.11 -5.83 3.81
C PHE A 77 5.19 -5.15 2.97
N GLN A 78 6.37 -4.91 3.54
CA GLN A 78 7.48 -4.32 2.79
C GLN A 78 7.88 -5.22 1.60
N LYS A 79 7.94 -6.53 1.82
CA LYS A 79 8.28 -7.48 0.74
C LYS A 79 7.23 -7.48 -0.36
N VAL A 80 5.95 -7.38 0.00
CA VAL A 80 4.85 -7.31 -0.96
C VAL A 80 4.98 -6.06 -1.83
N VAL A 81 5.22 -4.91 -1.21
CA VAL A 81 5.36 -3.65 -1.94
C VAL A 81 6.63 -3.66 -2.80
N ALA A 82 7.73 -4.21 -2.28
CA ALA A 82 8.97 -4.36 -3.05
C ALA A 82 8.77 -5.24 -4.28
N GLY A 83 8.03 -6.34 -4.14
CA GLY A 83 7.67 -7.20 -5.26
C GLY A 83 6.85 -6.47 -6.31
N ALA A 84 5.89 -5.66 -5.87
CA ALA A 84 5.09 -4.85 -6.78
C ALA A 84 5.96 -3.83 -7.55
N ALA A 85 6.90 -3.18 -6.88
CA ALA A 85 7.82 -2.26 -7.53
C ALA A 85 8.69 -2.97 -8.57
N LEU A 86 9.17 -4.15 -8.24
CA LEU A 86 9.97 -4.96 -9.15
C LEU A 86 9.16 -5.33 -10.40
N ASP A 87 7.91 -5.76 -10.21
CA ASP A 87 7.01 -6.11 -11.32
C ASP A 87 6.67 -4.89 -12.18
N ALA A 88 6.57 -3.72 -11.55
CA ALA A 88 6.34 -2.46 -12.26
C ALA A 88 7.59 -1.93 -12.96
N LYS A 89 8.75 -2.55 -12.73
CA LYS A 89 10.05 -2.12 -13.23
C LYS A 89 10.36 -0.68 -12.84
N ARG A 90 10.05 -0.34 -11.58
CA ARG A 90 10.29 0.98 -11.01
C ARG A 90 11.13 0.85 -9.76
N ASP A 91 12.01 1.80 -9.59
CA ASP A 91 12.87 1.89 -8.42
C ASP A 91 12.28 2.90 -7.44
N LEU A 92 12.00 2.44 -6.21
CA LEU A 92 11.41 3.28 -5.18
C LEU A 92 12.27 3.24 -3.91
N ARG A 93 12.32 4.38 -3.23
CA ARG A 93 13.02 4.49 -1.95
C ARG A 93 12.00 4.64 -0.82
N ILE A 94 12.29 4.02 0.31
CA ILE A 94 11.51 4.23 1.53
C ILE A 94 11.98 5.55 2.14
N ILE A 95 11.09 6.55 2.16
CA ILE A 95 11.40 7.83 2.79
C ILE A 95 11.07 7.78 4.27
N ARG A 96 9.95 7.15 4.62
CA ARG A 96 9.49 7.07 5.99
C ARG A 96 8.65 5.81 6.18
N ARG A 97 8.77 5.21 7.37
CA ARG A 97 7.86 4.16 7.82
C ARG A 97 6.75 4.82 8.60
N LEU A 98 5.50 4.47 8.29
CA LEU A 98 4.32 5.03 8.91
C LEU A 98 3.70 3.99 9.83
N GLY A 99 3.23 4.45 10.97
CA GLY A 99 2.60 3.59 11.95
C GLY A 99 1.16 3.97 12.18
N GLN A 100 0.61 3.42 13.27
CA GLN A 100 -0.75 3.69 13.66
C GLN A 100 -0.89 5.15 14.10
N PRO A 101 -1.97 5.85 13.70
CA PRO A 101 -2.17 7.23 14.15
C PRO A 101 -2.40 7.32 15.65
N VAL A 102 -2.26 8.53 16.19
CA VAL A 102 -2.37 8.78 17.63
C VAL A 102 -3.72 8.34 18.21
N ASP A 103 -4.78 8.46 17.41
CA ASP A 103 -6.14 8.04 17.81
C ASP A 103 -6.33 6.52 17.79
N HIS A 104 -5.34 5.78 17.34
CA HIS A 104 -5.31 4.31 17.39
C HIS A 104 -4.04 3.84 18.08
N PRO A 105 -3.88 4.13 19.38
CA PRO A 105 -2.64 3.80 20.09
C PRO A 105 -2.46 2.30 20.26
N VAL A 106 -1.19 1.89 20.28
CA VAL A 106 -0.84 0.50 20.58
C VAL A 106 -0.85 0.30 22.09
N HIS A 107 -1.54 -0.73 22.58
CA HIS A 107 -1.57 -1.07 23.99
C HIS A 107 -0.28 -1.80 24.39
N LEU A 108 0.31 -1.38 25.51
CA LEU A 108 1.58 -1.95 26.00
C LEU A 108 1.50 -3.46 26.22
N HIS A 109 0.38 -3.93 26.77
CA HIS A 109 0.17 -5.35 27.06
C HIS A 109 -0.56 -6.11 25.96
N PHE A 110 -0.81 -5.46 24.83
CA PHE A 110 -1.50 -6.06 23.70
C PHE A 110 -0.90 -5.50 22.40
N PRO A 111 0.34 -5.90 22.07
CA PRO A 111 1.01 -5.39 20.86
C PRO A 111 0.28 -5.76 19.56
N GLU A 112 -0.58 -6.75 19.59
CA GLU A 112 -1.42 -7.12 18.43
C GLU A 112 -2.39 -6.01 18.03
N SER A 113 -2.60 -5.02 18.90
CA SER A 113 -3.38 -3.83 18.55
C SER A 113 -2.68 -2.94 17.53
N GLU A 114 -1.38 -3.15 17.31
CA GLU A 114 -0.62 -2.47 16.25
C GLU A 114 -0.83 -3.17 14.93
N TYR A 115 -1.93 -2.87 14.27
CA TYR A 115 -2.29 -3.51 13.00
C TYR A 115 -2.03 -2.63 11.78
N LEU A 116 -2.01 -1.30 11.96
CA LEU A 116 -1.78 -0.38 10.84
C LEU A 116 -0.29 -0.23 10.59
N LYS A 117 0.11 -0.47 9.36
CA LYS A 117 1.48 -0.28 8.90
C LYS A 117 1.46 0.42 7.55
N GLY A 118 2.42 1.27 7.34
CA GLY A 118 2.48 2.03 6.11
C GLY A 118 3.90 2.37 5.70
N LEU A 119 4.03 2.74 4.44
CA LEU A 119 5.29 3.16 3.84
C LEU A 119 5.04 4.43 3.04
N LEU A 120 5.94 5.40 3.19
CA LEU A 120 6.02 6.53 2.28
C LEU A 120 7.21 6.28 1.36
N LEU A 121 6.93 6.14 0.09
CA LEU A 121 7.90 5.78 -0.94
C LEU A 121 8.03 6.90 -1.96
N GLN A 122 9.20 7.00 -2.57
CA GLN A 122 9.43 7.93 -3.67
C GLN A 122 10.01 7.19 -4.87
N ALA A 123 9.40 7.40 -6.02
CA ALA A 123 9.89 6.88 -7.30
C ALA A 123 11.01 7.77 -7.83
N ASP A 124 11.92 7.18 -8.58
CA ASP A 124 12.94 7.94 -9.31
C ASP A 124 12.41 8.68 -10.51
#